data_453e5717e94e17ee59221ff985161415
#
_entry.id   453e5717e94e17ee59221ff985161415
#
_cell.length_a   1.000
_cell.length_b   1.000
_cell.length_c   1.000
_cell.angle_alpha   90.00
_cell.angle_beta   90.00
_cell.angle_gamma   90.00
#
_symmetry.space_group_name_H-M   'P 1'
#
loop_
_entity.id
_entity.type
_entity.pdbx_description
1 polymer ?
#
loop_
_entity_poly.entity_id
_entity_poly.type
_entity_poly.pdbx_seq_one_letter_code
_entity_poly.pdbx_strand_id
1 'polypeptide(L)'
;RQGTAHAIELAKSIVGDDEVFISLGDTICEFDMKEVMDSPYSVLGIKKVDDPRKFGVVEMNESFFVEHTVEKPAIPKSNDALVGIYKIKESAILFECFQHLFAENIKSNGEYHLTDAIDCMIQKGVQFKACKVKQWYDCGKKENLLEANAVLLKKTGGLQVSPTMYPHSIIIAPVSIAEGC
;
A
#
# COMPACT_ATOMS: atom_id res chain seq x y z
N ARG A 1 -10.36 0.53 -16.89
CA ARG A 1 -9.50 0.89 -15.74
C ARG A 1 -8.39 1.80 -16.26
N GLN A 2 -8.04 2.86 -15.49
CA GLN A 2 -7.02 3.82 -15.92
C GLN A 2 -5.87 3.93 -14.91
N GLY A 3 -5.87 3.13 -13.82
CA GLY A 3 -4.84 3.06 -12.81
C GLY A 3 -5.17 3.78 -11.50
N THR A 4 -4.27 3.67 -10.52
CA THR A 4 -4.46 4.17 -9.15
C THR A 4 -4.49 5.70 -9.09
N ALA A 5 -3.67 6.40 -9.86
CA ALA A 5 -3.69 7.86 -9.93
C ALA A 5 -5.06 8.39 -10.39
N HIS A 6 -5.65 7.77 -11.41
CA HIS A 6 -6.98 8.15 -11.89
C HIS A 6 -8.08 7.91 -10.83
N ALA A 7 -7.99 6.83 -10.07
CA ALA A 7 -8.95 6.55 -9.02
C ALA A 7 -8.89 7.59 -7.88
N ILE A 8 -7.68 7.99 -7.49
CA ILE A 8 -7.46 8.97 -6.40
C ILE A 8 -7.87 10.38 -6.87
N GLU A 9 -7.64 10.73 -8.13
CA GLU A 9 -8.05 12.03 -8.70
C GLU A 9 -9.55 12.31 -8.55
N LEU A 10 -10.40 11.28 -8.56
CA LEU A 10 -11.84 11.43 -8.35
C LEU A 10 -12.20 11.99 -6.96
N ALA A 11 -11.30 11.88 -5.99
CA ALA A 11 -11.48 12.40 -4.64
C ALA A 11 -11.01 13.87 -4.49
N LYS A 12 -10.43 14.49 -5.53
CA LYS A 12 -9.84 15.83 -5.48
C LYS A 12 -10.76 16.89 -4.87
N SER A 13 -12.02 16.91 -5.29
CA SER A 13 -12.99 17.90 -4.81
C SER A 13 -13.38 17.72 -3.33
N ILE A 14 -13.13 16.54 -2.77
CA ILE A 14 -13.41 16.22 -1.36
C ILE A 14 -12.18 16.50 -0.52
N VAL A 15 -10.99 16.11 -1.00
CA VAL A 15 -9.71 16.29 -0.31
C VAL A 15 -9.32 17.76 -0.23
N GLY A 16 -9.51 18.53 -1.31
CA GLY A 16 -9.05 19.91 -1.38
C GLY A 16 -7.54 20.02 -1.13
N ASP A 17 -7.16 20.86 -0.16
CA ASP A 17 -5.77 21.07 0.24
C ASP A 17 -5.39 20.33 1.54
N ASP A 18 -6.29 19.48 2.08
CA ASP A 18 -6.04 18.74 3.30
C ASP A 18 -5.00 17.62 3.08
N GLU A 19 -4.30 17.23 4.16
CA GLU A 19 -3.46 16.03 4.14
C GLU A 19 -4.31 14.80 3.81
N VAL A 20 -3.75 13.87 3.02
CA VAL A 20 -4.45 12.65 2.64
C VAL A 20 -3.70 11.41 3.11
N PHE A 21 -4.43 10.48 3.74
CA PHE A 21 -3.95 9.14 4.01
C PHE A 21 -4.57 8.17 3.03
N ILE A 22 -3.73 7.45 2.28
CA ILE A 22 -4.15 6.49 1.27
C ILE A 22 -3.77 5.09 1.72
N SER A 23 -4.75 4.20 1.78
CA SER A 23 -4.54 2.76 1.97
C SER A 23 -5.18 2.01 0.81
N LEU A 24 -4.40 1.19 0.12
CA LEU A 24 -4.92 0.35 -0.95
C LEU A 24 -5.77 -0.78 -0.36
N GLY A 25 -6.91 -1.08 -1.00
CA GLY A 25 -7.93 -1.99 -0.47
C GLY A 25 -7.53 -3.47 -0.45
N ASP A 26 -6.48 -3.85 -1.16
CA ASP A 26 -5.90 -5.20 -1.22
C ASP A 26 -4.64 -5.34 -0.35
N THR A 27 -4.38 -4.38 0.52
CA THR A 27 -3.21 -4.33 1.40
C THR A 27 -3.60 -4.57 2.86
N ILE A 28 -2.94 -5.52 3.50
CA ILE A 28 -2.98 -5.72 4.95
C ILE A 28 -1.58 -5.47 5.48
N CYS A 29 -1.43 -4.41 6.29
CA CYS A 29 -0.15 -4.00 6.85
C CYS A 29 -0.21 -3.87 8.37
N GLU A 30 0.92 -4.16 9.02
CA GLU A 30 1.16 -3.85 10.43
C GLU A 30 2.30 -2.82 10.51
N PHE A 31 1.98 -1.62 10.97
CA PHE A 31 2.92 -0.50 11.10
C PHE A 31 2.53 0.38 12.28
N ASP A 32 3.40 1.29 12.68
CA ASP A 32 3.10 2.27 13.72
C ASP A 32 2.33 3.44 13.10
N MET A 33 1.01 3.44 13.31
CA MET A 33 0.13 4.49 12.78
C MET A 33 0.51 5.87 13.36
N LYS A 34 0.94 5.92 14.64
CA LYS A 34 1.33 7.18 15.27
C LYS A 34 2.58 7.75 14.62
N GLU A 35 3.61 6.92 14.40
CA GLU A 35 4.83 7.34 13.70
C GLU A 35 4.52 7.93 12.31
N VAL A 36 3.61 7.31 11.56
CA VAL A 36 3.21 7.79 10.25
C VAL A 36 2.45 9.11 10.33
N MET A 37 1.43 9.19 11.21
CA MET A 37 0.56 10.36 11.29
C MET A 37 1.25 11.58 11.91
N ASP A 38 2.12 11.39 12.90
CA ASP A 38 2.86 12.48 13.56
C ASP A 38 4.09 12.95 12.73
N SER A 39 4.43 12.26 11.64
CA SER A 39 5.55 12.65 10.79
C SER A 39 5.38 14.07 10.24
N PRO A 40 6.41 14.95 10.33
CA PRO A 40 6.39 16.26 9.72
C PRO A 40 6.50 16.22 8.18
N TYR A 41 6.79 15.05 7.62
CA TYR A 41 6.95 14.80 6.17
C TYR A 41 5.80 13.96 5.62
N SER A 42 5.64 13.97 4.32
CA SER A 42 4.90 12.93 3.61
C SER A 42 5.59 11.57 3.83
N VAL A 43 4.83 10.47 3.92
CA VAL A 43 5.36 9.14 4.30
C VAL A 43 4.94 8.08 3.31
N LEU A 44 5.87 7.20 2.94
CA LEU A 44 5.64 6.01 2.13
C LEU A 44 5.89 4.75 2.96
N GLY A 45 4.89 3.89 3.08
CA GLY A 45 5.06 2.56 3.68
C GLY A 45 5.85 1.65 2.75
N ILE A 46 6.92 1.03 3.28
CA ILE A 46 7.80 0.16 2.50
C ILE A 46 8.08 -1.17 3.20
N LYS A 47 8.39 -2.19 2.38
CA LYS A 47 8.87 -3.51 2.84
C LYS A 47 9.92 -4.04 1.90
N LYS A 48 10.99 -4.65 2.43
CA LYS A 48 11.93 -5.41 1.60
C LYS A 48 11.29 -6.68 1.08
N VAL A 49 11.46 -6.93 -0.22
CA VAL A 49 10.93 -8.09 -0.93
C VAL A 49 12.04 -8.78 -1.71
N ASP A 50 11.86 -10.08 -1.99
CA ASP A 50 12.82 -10.87 -2.78
C ASP A 50 12.75 -10.52 -4.27
N ASP A 51 11.55 -10.25 -4.80
CA ASP A 51 11.34 -9.89 -6.21
C ASP A 51 10.60 -8.54 -6.33
N PRO A 52 11.35 -7.42 -6.36
CA PRO A 52 10.77 -6.07 -6.41
C PRO A 52 10.13 -5.71 -7.76
N ARG A 53 10.38 -6.47 -8.83
CA ARG A 53 9.84 -6.20 -10.18
C ARG A 53 8.32 -6.23 -10.27
N LYS A 54 7.64 -6.71 -9.23
CA LYS A 54 6.17 -6.83 -9.17
C LYS A 54 5.48 -5.63 -8.54
N PHE A 55 6.26 -4.70 -7.98
CA PHE A 55 5.77 -3.62 -7.13
C PHE A 55 6.36 -2.27 -7.55
N GLY A 56 5.75 -1.19 -7.11
CA GLY A 56 6.43 0.09 -7.05
C GLY A 56 7.62 -0.01 -6.08
N VAL A 57 8.76 0.55 -6.46
CA VAL A 57 10.03 0.46 -5.71
C VAL A 57 10.49 1.86 -5.34
N VAL A 58 11.09 2.02 -4.17
CA VAL A 58 11.72 3.27 -3.75
C VAL A 58 13.23 3.18 -3.76
N GLU A 59 13.88 4.25 -4.21
CA GLU A 59 15.29 4.54 -4.01
C GLU A 59 15.38 5.63 -2.94
N MET A 60 16.20 5.43 -1.91
CA MET A 60 16.28 6.36 -0.76
C MET A 60 17.70 6.52 -0.27
N ASN A 61 17.98 7.65 0.38
CA ASN A 61 19.27 7.89 1.03
C ASN A 61 19.36 7.21 2.41
N GLU A 62 20.53 7.35 3.05
CA GLU A 62 20.82 6.76 4.37
C GLU A 62 19.91 7.28 5.49
N SER A 63 19.31 8.46 5.33
CA SER A 63 18.37 9.07 6.27
C SER A 63 16.91 8.67 6.02
N PHE A 64 16.67 7.70 5.14
CA PHE A 64 15.33 7.22 4.73
C PHE A 64 14.47 8.26 4.01
N PHE A 65 15.06 9.31 3.41
CA PHE A 65 14.35 10.15 2.47
C PHE A 65 14.37 9.51 1.09
N VAL A 66 13.17 9.47 0.48
CA VAL A 66 12.97 8.87 -0.84
C VAL A 66 13.46 9.86 -1.90
N GLU A 67 14.31 9.40 -2.80
CA GLU A 67 14.89 10.16 -3.90
C GLU A 67 14.21 9.87 -5.22
N HIS A 68 13.74 8.62 -5.40
CA HIS A 68 13.00 8.18 -6.59
C HIS A 68 11.99 7.09 -6.26
N THR A 69 10.92 7.05 -7.05
CA THR A 69 9.98 5.93 -7.09
C THR A 69 9.81 5.43 -8.52
N VAL A 70 9.79 4.11 -8.71
CA VAL A 70 9.66 3.48 -10.04
C VAL A 70 8.63 2.37 -9.99
N GLU A 71 7.61 2.42 -10.84
CA GLU A 71 6.58 1.40 -10.93
C GLU A 71 7.08 0.16 -11.69
N LYS A 72 7.14 -0.99 -11.02
CA LYS A 72 7.50 -2.31 -11.56
C LYS A 72 8.73 -2.27 -12.48
N PRO A 73 9.88 -1.85 -11.96
CA PRO A 73 11.08 -1.70 -12.78
C PRO A 73 11.56 -3.05 -13.35
N ALA A 74 11.93 -3.09 -14.62
CA ALA A 74 12.53 -4.28 -15.23
C ALA A 74 13.87 -4.63 -14.58
N ILE A 75 14.65 -3.60 -14.22
CA ILE A 75 15.94 -3.70 -13.50
C ILE A 75 15.83 -2.83 -12.24
N PRO A 76 15.44 -3.42 -11.09
CA PRO A 76 15.29 -2.67 -9.85
C PRO A 76 16.65 -2.31 -9.26
N LYS A 77 16.80 -1.08 -8.77
CA LYS A 77 17.97 -0.61 -8.03
C LYS A 77 17.83 -0.79 -6.52
N SER A 78 16.63 -1.12 -6.04
CA SER A 78 16.32 -1.34 -4.63
C SER A 78 15.35 -2.51 -4.49
N ASN A 79 15.37 -3.15 -3.32
CA ASN A 79 14.40 -4.18 -2.93
C ASN A 79 13.28 -3.64 -2.01
N ASP A 80 13.24 -2.33 -1.76
CA ASP A 80 12.26 -1.70 -0.90
C ASP A 80 10.99 -1.38 -1.71
N ALA A 81 9.99 -2.26 -1.59
CA ALA A 81 8.72 -2.17 -2.29
C ALA A 81 7.73 -1.28 -1.55
N LEU A 82 6.94 -0.49 -2.28
CA LEU A 82 5.77 0.23 -1.77
C LEU A 82 4.68 -0.76 -1.38
N VAL A 83 4.14 -0.61 -0.18
CA VAL A 83 3.15 -1.56 0.37
C VAL A 83 1.71 -1.09 0.29
N GLY A 84 1.46 0.05 -0.37
CA GLY A 84 0.10 0.56 -0.52
C GLY A 84 -0.38 1.43 0.66
N ILE A 85 0.54 1.93 1.50
CA ILE A 85 0.26 2.88 2.59
C ILE A 85 1.01 4.17 2.31
N TYR A 86 0.26 5.28 2.27
CA TYR A 86 0.81 6.60 1.96
C TYR A 86 0.17 7.66 2.85
N LYS A 87 0.98 8.54 3.43
CA LYS A 87 0.55 9.83 3.98
C LYS A 87 1.11 10.92 3.09
N ILE A 88 0.28 11.77 2.54
CA ILE A 88 0.67 12.88 1.65
C ILE A 88 0.13 14.18 2.24
N LYS A 89 1.05 15.06 2.59
CA LYS A 89 0.73 16.37 3.17
C LYS A 89 0.42 17.40 2.08
N GLU A 90 1.13 17.32 0.98
CA GLU A 90 1.06 18.26 -0.13
C GLU A 90 0.06 17.76 -1.19
N SER A 91 -1.22 17.58 -0.81
CA SER A 91 -2.27 17.04 -1.68
C SER A 91 -2.48 17.90 -2.94
N ALA A 92 -2.38 19.21 -2.84
CA ALA A 92 -2.45 20.11 -3.99
C ALA A 92 -1.39 19.75 -5.05
N ILE A 93 -0.13 19.49 -4.63
CA ILE A 93 0.96 19.08 -5.52
C ILE A 93 0.71 17.69 -6.09
N LEU A 94 0.14 16.77 -5.29
CA LEU A 94 -0.26 15.43 -5.78
C LEU A 94 -1.23 15.56 -6.95
N PHE A 95 -2.30 16.35 -6.79
CA PHE A 95 -3.31 16.52 -7.84
C PHE A 95 -2.75 17.28 -9.06
N GLU A 96 -1.81 18.22 -8.89
CA GLU A 96 -1.07 18.80 -10.01
C GLU A 96 -0.26 17.73 -10.77
N CYS A 97 0.44 16.84 -10.04
CA CYS A 97 1.19 15.75 -10.66
C CYS A 97 0.27 14.80 -11.42
N PHE A 98 -0.93 14.47 -10.89
CA PHE A 98 -1.91 13.67 -11.64
C PHE A 98 -2.30 14.37 -12.95
N GLN A 99 -2.61 15.68 -12.92
CA GLN A 99 -2.95 16.43 -14.14
C GLN A 99 -1.80 16.42 -15.15
N HIS A 100 -0.56 16.55 -14.70
CA HIS A 100 0.62 16.44 -15.55
C HIS A 100 0.73 15.06 -16.20
N LEU A 101 0.59 13.98 -15.42
CA LEU A 101 0.61 12.61 -15.96
C LEU A 101 -0.47 12.40 -17.03
N PHE A 102 -1.68 12.93 -16.80
CA PHE A 102 -2.80 12.79 -17.75
C PHE A 102 -2.58 13.61 -19.02
N ALA A 103 -2.11 14.84 -18.89
CA ALA A 103 -1.88 15.75 -20.02
C ALA A 103 -0.77 15.23 -20.95
N GLU A 104 0.32 14.75 -20.37
CA GLU A 104 1.48 14.20 -21.11
C GLU A 104 1.31 12.72 -21.45
N ASN A 105 0.18 12.08 -21.06
CA ASN A 105 -0.09 10.65 -21.23
C ASN A 105 1.03 9.74 -20.70
N ILE A 106 1.63 10.12 -19.55
CA ILE A 106 2.70 9.36 -18.90
C ILE A 106 2.08 8.16 -18.17
N LYS A 107 2.37 6.96 -18.65
CA LYS A 107 1.85 5.70 -18.14
C LYS A 107 2.95 4.69 -17.91
N SER A 108 2.88 4.00 -16.79
CA SER A 108 3.67 2.81 -16.52
C SER A 108 2.80 1.57 -16.71
N ASN A 109 3.26 0.61 -17.55
CA ASN A 109 2.49 -0.60 -17.90
C ASN A 109 1.07 -0.32 -18.43
N GLY A 110 0.86 0.81 -19.11
CA GLY A 110 -0.41 1.20 -19.73
C GLY A 110 -1.43 1.86 -18.80
N GLU A 111 -1.10 2.08 -17.54
CA GLU A 111 -1.95 2.71 -16.53
C GLU A 111 -1.27 3.93 -15.89
N TYR A 112 -2.05 4.87 -15.34
CA TYR A 112 -1.58 5.99 -14.53
C TYR A 112 -1.39 5.54 -13.08
N HIS A 113 -0.14 5.48 -12.61
CA HIS A 113 0.16 5.00 -11.27
C HIS A 113 0.41 6.14 -10.27
N LEU A 114 0.01 5.90 -9.01
CA LEU A 114 0.35 6.79 -7.90
C LEU A 114 1.88 6.89 -7.73
N THR A 115 2.61 5.82 -7.99
CA THR A 115 4.07 5.75 -7.94
C THR A 115 4.71 6.80 -8.86
N ASP A 116 4.21 6.96 -10.10
CA ASP A 116 4.72 7.95 -11.05
C ASP A 116 4.41 9.39 -10.59
N ALA A 117 3.25 9.60 -9.96
CA ALA A 117 2.89 10.90 -9.39
C ALA A 117 3.77 11.26 -8.19
N ILE A 118 4.10 10.29 -7.34
CA ILE A 118 5.01 10.50 -6.20
C ILE A 118 6.41 10.89 -6.71
N ASP A 119 6.92 10.23 -7.76
CA ASP A 119 8.20 10.64 -8.37
C ASP A 119 8.15 12.07 -8.90
N CYS A 120 7.06 12.45 -9.56
CA CYS A 120 6.81 13.83 -9.99
C CYS A 120 6.80 14.81 -8.80
N MET A 121 6.17 14.47 -7.67
CA MET A 121 6.19 15.30 -6.44
C MET A 121 7.61 15.45 -5.89
N ILE A 122 8.40 14.38 -5.87
CA ILE A 122 9.81 14.41 -5.43
C ILE A 122 10.62 15.34 -6.32
N GLN A 123 10.45 15.27 -7.63
CA GLN A 123 11.10 16.19 -8.59
C GLN A 123 10.70 17.65 -8.38
N LYS A 124 9.48 17.91 -7.86
CA LYS A 124 9.02 19.25 -7.45
C LYS A 124 9.52 19.68 -6.07
N GLY A 125 10.33 18.86 -5.39
CA GLY A 125 10.95 19.16 -4.10
C GLY A 125 10.16 18.72 -2.86
N VAL A 126 9.08 17.95 -3.02
CA VAL A 126 8.36 17.35 -1.89
C VAL A 126 9.21 16.28 -1.24
N GLN A 127 9.32 16.32 0.08
CA GLN A 127 10.10 15.37 0.87
C GLN A 127 9.23 14.20 1.36
N PHE A 128 9.56 13.02 0.93
CA PHE A 128 8.94 11.79 1.39
C PHE A 128 9.89 11.00 2.29
N LYS A 129 9.40 10.56 3.44
CA LYS A 129 10.13 9.67 4.34
C LYS A 129 9.61 8.24 4.21
N ALA A 130 10.53 7.28 4.08
CA ALA A 130 10.17 5.88 4.06
C ALA A 130 9.93 5.35 5.48
N CYS A 131 8.80 4.69 5.70
CA CYS A 131 8.44 3.99 6.93
C CYS A 131 8.40 2.48 6.68
N LYS A 132 9.25 1.72 7.40
CA LYS A 132 9.29 0.26 7.27
C LYS A 132 8.12 -0.38 8.01
N VAL A 133 7.27 -1.11 7.28
CA VAL A 133 6.18 -1.86 7.90
C VAL A 133 6.68 -3.18 8.50
N LYS A 134 6.08 -3.61 9.61
CA LYS A 134 6.44 -4.86 10.32
C LYS A 134 5.99 -6.08 9.53
N GLN A 135 4.72 -6.10 9.13
CA GLN A 135 4.10 -7.16 8.33
C GLN A 135 3.34 -6.55 7.16
N TRP A 136 3.34 -7.27 6.05
CA TRP A 136 2.63 -6.89 4.85
C TRP A 136 2.15 -8.12 4.08
N TYR A 137 0.87 -8.09 3.68
CA TYR A 137 0.24 -9.08 2.83
C TYR A 137 -0.42 -8.37 1.65
N ASP A 138 0.05 -8.67 0.45
CA ASP A 138 -0.56 -8.27 -0.83
C ASP A 138 -1.70 -9.25 -1.13
N CYS A 139 -2.93 -8.90 -0.74
CA CYS A 139 -4.13 -9.74 -0.89
C CYS A 139 -4.71 -9.73 -2.31
N GLY A 140 -4.05 -9.10 -3.28
CA GLY A 140 -4.39 -9.20 -4.69
C GLY A 140 -4.22 -10.60 -5.28
N LYS A 141 -3.56 -11.52 -4.53
CA LYS A 141 -3.39 -12.93 -4.88
C LYS A 141 -4.07 -13.83 -3.87
N LYS A 142 -4.73 -14.90 -4.35
CA LYS A 142 -5.48 -15.84 -3.48
C LYS A 142 -4.60 -16.53 -2.45
N GLU A 143 -3.34 -16.85 -2.80
CA GLU A 143 -2.38 -17.51 -1.92
C GLU A 143 -2.04 -16.60 -0.73
N ASN A 144 -1.75 -15.33 -0.98
CA ASN A 144 -1.44 -14.33 0.05
C ASN A 144 -2.68 -14.01 0.90
N LEU A 145 -3.87 -14.01 0.29
CA LEU A 145 -5.13 -13.81 1.01
C LEU A 145 -5.38 -14.94 2.02
N LEU A 146 -5.13 -16.20 1.64
CA LEU A 146 -5.27 -17.34 2.54
C LEU A 146 -4.24 -17.28 3.67
N GLU A 147 -3.00 -16.89 3.38
CA GLU A 147 -1.95 -16.71 4.38
C GLU A 147 -2.33 -15.60 5.37
N ALA A 148 -2.74 -14.43 4.86
CA ALA A 148 -3.19 -13.30 5.69
C ALA A 148 -4.36 -13.71 6.59
N ASN A 149 -5.35 -14.43 6.04
CA ASN A 149 -6.48 -14.94 6.81
C ASN A 149 -6.01 -15.87 7.95
N ALA A 150 -5.12 -16.81 7.67
CA ALA A 150 -4.59 -17.73 8.69
C ALA A 150 -3.84 -17.00 9.80
N VAL A 151 -3.04 -15.99 9.46
CA VAL A 151 -2.29 -15.18 10.44
C VAL A 151 -3.24 -14.33 11.28
N LEU A 152 -4.22 -13.65 10.67
CA LEU A 152 -5.20 -12.84 11.38
C LEU A 152 -6.05 -13.68 12.34
N LEU A 153 -6.51 -14.86 11.91
CA LEU A 153 -7.25 -15.78 12.76
C LEU A 153 -6.42 -16.25 13.96
N LYS A 154 -5.11 -16.52 13.78
CA LYS A 154 -4.22 -16.84 14.90
C LYS A 154 -4.08 -15.68 15.88
N LYS A 155 -3.96 -14.43 15.40
CA LYS A 155 -3.84 -13.23 16.25
C LYS A 155 -5.10 -12.94 17.05
N THR A 156 -6.27 -13.14 16.45
CA THR A 156 -7.57 -12.92 17.11
C THR A 156 -8.00 -14.06 18.04
N GLY A 157 -7.16 -15.10 18.15
CA GLY A 157 -7.44 -16.24 19.03
C GLY A 157 -8.37 -17.27 18.45
N GLY A 158 -8.84 -17.12 17.19
CA GLY A 158 -9.76 -17.99 16.49
C GLY A 158 -10.88 -18.53 17.38
N LEU A 159 -12.13 -18.53 16.99
CA LEU A 159 -13.17 -19.19 17.77
C LEU A 159 -12.78 -20.66 17.96
N GLN A 160 -12.69 -21.10 19.23
CA GLN A 160 -12.61 -22.53 19.54
C GLN A 160 -13.98 -23.14 19.21
N VAL A 161 -14.08 -23.67 18.00
CA VAL A 161 -15.31 -24.34 17.58
C VAL A 161 -15.27 -25.76 18.16
N SER A 162 -16.25 -26.07 18.98
CA SER A 162 -16.39 -27.45 19.47
C SER A 162 -16.69 -28.38 18.28
N PRO A 163 -15.96 -29.52 18.12
CA PRO A 163 -16.26 -30.49 17.08
C PRO A 163 -17.70 -31.00 17.08
N THR A 164 -18.37 -30.92 18.24
CA THR A 164 -19.77 -31.34 18.41
C THR A 164 -20.79 -30.37 17.80
N MET A 165 -20.41 -29.12 17.51
CA MET A 165 -21.32 -28.14 16.88
C MET A 165 -21.60 -28.47 15.41
N TYR A 166 -20.67 -29.17 14.74
CA TYR A 166 -20.75 -29.45 13.30
C TYR A 166 -20.43 -30.94 13.05
N PRO A 167 -21.34 -31.88 13.38
CA PRO A 167 -21.05 -33.31 13.44
C PRO A 167 -20.70 -33.95 12.08
N HIS A 168 -20.98 -33.29 10.97
CA HIS A 168 -20.69 -33.78 9.62
C HIS A 168 -19.56 -32.98 8.93
N SER A 169 -18.76 -32.22 9.70
CA SER A 169 -17.72 -31.35 9.15
C SER A 169 -16.37 -31.65 9.78
N ILE A 170 -15.32 -31.55 8.97
CA ILE A 170 -13.93 -31.57 9.45
C ILE A 170 -13.48 -30.09 9.59
N ILE A 171 -13.19 -29.68 10.81
CA ILE A 171 -12.75 -28.31 11.12
C ILE A 171 -11.26 -28.33 11.41
N ILE A 172 -10.48 -27.61 10.62
CA ILE A 172 -9.02 -27.51 10.76
C ILE A 172 -8.67 -26.07 11.18
N ALA A 173 -8.11 -25.91 12.37
CA ALA A 173 -7.69 -24.61 12.88
C ALA A 173 -6.49 -24.05 12.08
N PRO A 174 -6.36 -22.70 11.97
CA PRO A 174 -7.22 -21.67 12.56
C PRO A 174 -8.49 -21.43 11.75
N VAL A 175 -9.63 -21.31 12.43
CA VAL A 175 -10.94 -21.08 11.81
C VAL A 175 -11.80 -20.15 12.68
N SER A 176 -12.64 -19.36 12.04
CA SER A 176 -13.72 -18.60 12.71
C SER A 176 -15.01 -18.87 11.96
N ILE A 177 -16.05 -19.30 12.71
CA ILE A 177 -17.37 -19.56 12.18
C ILE A 177 -18.33 -18.66 12.94
N ALA A 178 -19.05 -17.78 12.21
CA ALA A 178 -20.03 -16.89 12.79
C ALA A 178 -21.29 -17.62 13.20
N GLU A 179 -22.07 -17.02 14.11
CA GLU A 179 -23.37 -17.54 14.49
C GLU A 179 -24.32 -17.56 13.27
N GLY A 180 -25.06 -18.65 13.11
CA GLY A 180 -25.99 -18.84 11.99
C GLY A 180 -25.39 -19.42 10.71
N CYS A 181 -24.11 -19.83 10.73
CA CYS A 181 -23.50 -20.56 9.61
C CYS A 181 -23.82 -22.05 9.66
#